data_f424dfd2cbd479937b0dce46c3b78afb
#
_entry.id   f424dfd2cbd479937b0dce46c3b78afb
#
_cell.length_a   1.000
_cell.length_b   1.000
_cell.length_c   1.000
_cell.angle_alpha   90.00
_cell.angle_beta   90.00
_cell.angle_gamma   90.00
#
_symmetry.space_group_name_H-M   'P 1'
#
loop_
_entity.id
_entity.type
_entity.pdbx_description
1 polymer ?
#
loop_
_entity_poly.entity_id
_entity_poly.type
_entity_poly.pdbx_seq_one_letter_code
_entity_poly.pdbx_strand_id
1 'polypeptide(L)'
;MSSFVRKRPRSTRRSQNKALLCALCGCFFAGCGYSLAGRGAFLPSYIRTIGIPTFMNRTTVFNLETLVTQKVRSEFIGRGKYQILPQNSGVDALLNGEVTAVTITPASFTTQNLASRYVITMTARIELRDLRENKVLWENPAVMFRQDYEATSGRNGQTDPVAFFQQDASALERMSTDFARTIVSAILEAF
;
A
#
# COMPACT_ATOMS: atom_id res chain seq x y z
N MET A 1 36.71 83.12 -30.27
CA MET A 1 36.14 82.71 -28.96
C MET A 1 35.26 81.50 -29.22
N SER A 2 35.83 80.34 -28.95
CA SER A 2 35.22 79.03 -29.30
C SER A 2 34.77 78.34 -27.97
N SER A 3 33.51 78.18 -27.79
CA SER A 3 32.94 77.53 -26.63
C SER A 3 32.73 76.02 -26.91
N PHE A 4 33.49 75.21 -26.21
CA PHE A 4 33.48 73.75 -26.27
C PHE A 4 32.40 73.19 -25.38
N VAL A 5 31.32 72.66 -25.96
CA VAL A 5 30.23 71.99 -25.19
C VAL A 5 30.58 70.51 -25.04
N ARG A 6 30.81 70.05 -23.81
CA ARG A 6 31.14 68.71 -23.43
C ARG A 6 29.83 67.90 -23.23
N LYS A 7 29.52 67.04 -24.20
CA LYS A 7 28.41 66.02 -24.05
C LYS A 7 28.83 64.95 -23.08
N ARG A 8 28.01 64.74 -22.01
CA ARG A 8 28.11 63.60 -21.07
C ARG A 8 27.46 62.38 -21.69
N PRO A 9 28.05 61.15 -21.59
CA PRO A 9 27.40 59.95 -22.05
C PRO A 9 26.39 59.49 -20.98
N ARG A 10 25.10 59.46 -21.33
CA ARG A 10 24.06 58.70 -20.63
C ARG A 10 23.99 57.31 -21.25
N SER A 11 24.25 56.26 -20.51
CA SER A 11 23.62 54.93 -20.60
C SER A 11 24.57 53.79 -20.21
N THR A 12 24.77 53.63 -18.91
CA THR A 12 25.36 52.38 -18.40
C THR A 12 24.51 51.71 -17.31
N ARG A 13 23.49 52.39 -16.77
CA ARG A 13 22.61 51.79 -15.73
C ARG A 13 21.55 50.82 -16.23
N ARG A 14 21.18 50.88 -17.51
CA ARG A 14 20.07 50.05 -18.06
C ARG A 14 20.51 48.63 -18.46
N SER A 15 21.83 48.45 -18.69
CA SER A 15 22.39 47.13 -19.04
C SER A 15 22.64 46.24 -17.81
N GLN A 16 23.05 46.84 -16.71
CA GLN A 16 23.33 46.09 -15.47
C GLN A 16 22.08 45.45 -14.87
N ASN A 17 20.92 46.13 -14.95
CA ASN A 17 19.67 45.59 -14.41
C ASN A 17 19.12 44.40 -15.24
N LYS A 18 19.42 44.34 -16.54
CA LYS A 18 19.02 43.18 -17.38
C LYS A 18 19.87 41.96 -17.09
N ALA A 19 21.17 42.13 -16.86
CA ALA A 19 22.07 41.05 -16.48
C ALA A 19 21.76 40.49 -15.11
N LEU A 20 21.38 41.36 -14.15
CA LEU A 20 20.98 40.94 -12.81
C LEU A 20 19.63 40.19 -12.82
N LEU A 21 18.69 40.64 -13.67
CA LEU A 21 17.37 39.95 -13.82
C LEU A 21 17.50 38.58 -14.46
N CYS A 22 18.41 38.39 -15.45
CA CYS A 22 18.69 37.09 -16.03
C CYS A 22 19.39 36.13 -15.06
N ALA A 23 20.27 36.62 -14.17
CA ALA A 23 20.92 35.81 -13.15
C ALA A 23 19.93 35.33 -12.08
N LEU A 24 18.94 36.15 -11.71
CA LEU A 24 17.86 35.72 -10.78
C LEU A 24 16.90 34.68 -11.41
N CYS A 25 16.57 34.82 -12.70
CA CYS A 25 15.73 33.82 -13.38
C CYS A 25 16.44 32.47 -13.58
N GLY A 26 17.75 32.46 -13.74
CA GLY A 26 18.56 31.25 -13.92
C GLY A 26 18.57 30.34 -12.66
N CYS A 27 18.45 30.91 -11.46
CA CYS A 27 18.43 30.16 -10.19
C CYS A 27 17.11 29.46 -9.92
N PHE A 28 16.00 29.85 -10.57
CA PHE A 28 14.70 29.20 -10.39
C PHE A 28 14.54 27.89 -11.22
N PHE A 29 15.46 27.62 -12.15
CA PHE A 29 15.48 26.37 -12.93
C PHE A 29 16.47 25.32 -12.40
N ALA A 30 17.13 25.57 -11.26
CA ALA A 30 17.73 24.51 -10.47
C ALA A 30 16.58 23.70 -9.86
N GLY A 31 15.86 22.98 -10.71
CA GLY A 31 14.72 22.15 -10.37
C GLY A 31 15.12 21.24 -9.23
N CYS A 32 14.35 21.27 -8.18
CA CYS A 32 14.31 20.22 -7.19
C CYS A 32 14.34 18.88 -7.92
N GLY A 33 15.48 18.22 -7.91
CA GLY A 33 15.62 16.83 -8.31
C GLY A 33 14.83 15.95 -7.37
N TYR A 34 13.51 16.09 -7.37
CA TYR A 34 12.61 15.06 -6.86
C TYR A 34 12.70 13.90 -7.86
N SER A 35 13.74 13.11 -7.71
CA SER A 35 13.71 11.74 -8.14
C SER A 35 12.47 11.13 -7.47
N LEU A 36 11.44 10.82 -8.26
CA LEU A 36 10.40 9.92 -7.81
C LEU A 36 11.11 8.59 -7.48
N ALA A 37 11.59 8.45 -6.25
CA ALA A 37 11.95 7.18 -5.65
C ALA A 37 10.64 6.41 -5.48
N GLY A 38 10.21 5.69 -6.51
CA GLY A 38 8.90 5.06 -6.52
C GLY A 38 8.47 4.52 -7.87
N ARG A 39 9.36 4.43 -8.83
CA ARG A 39 9.17 3.43 -9.90
C ARG A 39 9.69 2.14 -9.32
N GLY A 40 8.75 1.40 -8.70
CA GLY A 40 8.97 0.18 -8.01
C GLY A 40 10.04 -0.67 -8.68
N ALA A 41 11.12 -0.92 -7.96
CA ALA A 41 11.92 -2.08 -8.24
C ALA A 41 10.95 -3.25 -8.06
N PHE A 42 10.51 -3.84 -9.15
CA PHE A 42 9.65 -5.01 -9.12
C PHE A 42 10.50 -6.21 -8.76
N LEU A 43 9.82 -7.30 -8.41
CA LEU A 43 10.43 -8.62 -8.29
C LEU A 43 11.43 -8.84 -9.44
N PRO A 44 12.49 -9.62 -9.23
CA PRO A 44 13.47 -9.94 -10.27
C PRO A 44 12.82 -10.22 -11.62
N SER A 45 13.37 -9.71 -12.70
CA SER A 45 12.77 -9.71 -14.04
C SER A 45 12.48 -11.11 -14.62
N TYR A 46 13.09 -12.16 -14.08
CA TYR A 46 12.84 -13.54 -14.45
C TYR A 46 11.58 -14.13 -13.80
N ILE A 47 11.05 -13.49 -12.73
CA ILE A 47 9.80 -13.91 -12.10
C ILE A 47 8.64 -13.39 -12.94
N ARG A 48 7.96 -14.29 -13.61
CA ARG A 48 6.79 -14.03 -14.45
C ARG A 48 5.52 -14.66 -13.88
N THR A 49 5.69 -15.80 -13.20
CA THR A 49 4.60 -16.58 -12.64
C THR A 49 4.71 -16.61 -11.11
N ILE A 50 3.59 -16.30 -10.42
CA ILE A 50 3.51 -16.39 -8.98
C ILE A 50 2.41 -17.40 -8.63
N GLY A 51 2.80 -18.44 -7.89
CA GLY A 51 1.87 -19.37 -7.28
C GLY A 51 1.30 -18.78 -6.00
N ILE A 52 0.00 -18.77 -5.88
CA ILE A 52 -0.70 -18.35 -4.67
C ILE A 52 -1.69 -19.46 -4.29
N PRO A 53 -1.27 -20.50 -3.56
CA PRO A 53 -2.18 -21.52 -3.05
C PRO A 53 -3.18 -20.89 -2.07
N THR A 54 -4.19 -21.65 -1.68
CA THR A 54 -5.11 -21.20 -0.64
C THR A 54 -4.36 -21.01 0.67
N PHE A 55 -4.54 -19.86 1.30
CA PHE A 55 -3.92 -19.53 2.58
C PHE A 55 -4.39 -20.46 3.67
N MET A 56 -3.56 -20.66 4.68
CA MET A 56 -3.96 -21.41 5.88
C MET A 56 -4.77 -20.52 6.81
N ASN A 57 -5.83 -21.08 7.41
CA ASN A 57 -6.64 -20.39 8.38
C ASN A 57 -6.50 -21.08 9.74
N ARG A 58 -5.94 -20.37 10.74
CA ARG A 58 -5.83 -20.82 12.13
C ARG A 58 -6.91 -20.22 13.02
N THR A 59 -7.81 -19.44 12.42
CA THR A 59 -8.90 -18.79 13.17
C THR A 59 -10.17 -19.62 13.12
N THR A 60 -11.15 -19.21 13.90
CA THR A 60 -12.49 -19.83 13.91
C THR A 60 -13.42 -19.26 12.83
N VAL A 61 -12.98 -18.21 12.11
CA VAL A 61 -13.79 -17.56 11.07
C VAL A 61 -13.84 -18.45 9.84
N PHE A 62 -15.03 -18.93 9.52
CA PHE A 62 -15.25 -19.84 8.41
C PHE A 62 -15.04 -19.17 7.05
N ASN A 63 -14.42 -19.90 6.11
CA ASN A 63 -14.18 -19.50 4.72
C ASN A 63 -13.26 -18.25 4.55
N LEU A 64 -12.62 -17.80 5.63
CA LEU A 64 -11.69 -16.65 5.59
C LEU A 64 -10.51 -16.90 4.64
N GLU A 65 -9.95 -18.12 4.64
CA GLU A 65 -8.84 -18.52 3.80
C GLU A 65 -9.16 -18.37 2.30
N THR A 66 -10.34 -18.79 1.91
CA THR A 66 -10.79 -18.71 0.50
C THR A 66 -10.95 -17.26 0.07
N LEU A 67 -11.62 -16.46 0.90
CA LEU A 67 -11.92 -15.07 0.61
C LEU A 67 -10.63 -14.23 0.54
N VAL A 68 -9.76 -14.33 1.55
CA VAL A 68 -8.48 -13.60 1.58
C VAL A 68 -7.62 -14.00 0.39
N THR A 69 -7.51 -15.32 0.08
CA THR A 69 -6.72 -15.79 -1.04
C THR A 69 -7.24 -15.23 -2.39
N GLN A 70 -8.55 -15.24 -2.58
CA GLN A 70 -9.15 -14.68 -3.80
C GLN A 70 -8.87 -13.19 -3.94
N LYS A 71 -8.99 -12.41 -2.86
CA LYS A 71 -8.71 -10.97 -2.87
C LYS A 71 -7.22 -10.70 -3.15
N VAL A 72 -6.30 -11.47 -2.56
CA VAL A 72 -4.85 -11.36 -2.83
C VAL A 72 -4.53 -11.68 -4.29
N ARG A 73 -5.09 -12.77 -4.83
CA ARG A 73 -4.92 -13.10 -6.26
C ARG A 73 -5.44 -12.00 -7.17
N SER A 74 -6.65 -11.50 -6.89
CA SER A 74 -7.26 -10.41 -7.68
C SER A 74 -6.44 -9.13 -7.64
N GLU A 75 -5.87 -8.77 -6.49
CA GLU A 75 -5.03 -7.59 -6.35
C GLU A 75 -3.72 -7.73 -7.16
N PHE A 76 -3.05 -8.89 -7.13
CA PHE A 76 -1.87 -9.15 -7.98
C PHE A 76 -2.20 -9.10 -9.47
N ILE A 77 -3.33 -9.70 -9.88
CA ILE A 77 -3.80 -9.64 -11.27
C ILE A 77 -4.07 -8.20 -11.69
N GLY A 78 -4.68 -7.39 -10.82
CA GLY A 78 -4.94 -5.97 -11.06
C GLY A 78 -3.69 -5.13 -11.29
N ARG A 79 -2.53 -5.55 -10.76
CA ARG A 79 -1.23 -4.92 -11.02
C ARG A 79 -0.64 -5.25 -12.40
N GLY A 80 -1.19 -6.25 -13.10
CA GLY A 80 -0.97 -6.52 -14.53
C GLY A 80 0.41 -7.02 -14.95
N LYS A 81 1.30 -7.42 -14.01
CA LYS A 81 2.68 -7.77 -14.32
C LYS A 81 3.00 -9.26 -14.23
N TYR A 82 2.23 -9.98 -13.45
CA TYR A 82 2.52 -11.38 -13.13
C TYR A 82 1.34 -12.26 -13.53
N GLN A 83 1.66 -13.46 -14.01
CA GLN A 83 0.67 -14.51 -14.18
C GLN A 83 0.45 -15.18 -12.82
N ILE A 84 -0.77 -15.12 -12.30
CA ILE A 84 -1.13 -15.68 -11.01
C ILE A 84 -1.76 -17.05 -11.19
N LEU A 85 -1.19 -18.04 -10.52
CA LEU A 85 -1.65 -19.43 -10.57
C LEU A 85 -2.03 -19.93 -9.16
N PRO A 86 -3.05 -20.79 -9.03
CA PRO A 86 -3.49 -21.28 -7.73
C PRO A 86 -2.64 -22.43 -7.17
N GLN A 87 -1.60 -22.82 -7.89
CA GLN A 87 -0.76 -24.00 -7.57
C GLN A 87 0.52 -23.59 -6.86
N ASN A 88 1.17 -24.57 -6.24
CA ASN A 88 2.40 -24.39 -5.46
C ASN A 88 3.66 -24.90 -6.19
N SER A 89 3.53 -25.41 -7.40
CA SER A 89 4.64 -25.94 -8.20
C SER A 89 4.54 -25.50 -9.65
N GLY A 90 5.66 -25.51 -10.37
CA GLY A 90 5.71 -25.07 -11.77
C GLY A 90 5.57 -23.56 -11.95
N VAL A 91 5.91 -22.78 -10.91
CA VAL A 91 5.88 -21.32 -10.89
C VAL A 91 7.26 -20.77 -10.53
N ASP A 92 7.54 -19.51 -10.85
CA ASP A 92 8.84 -18.89 -10.55
C ASP A 92 8.94 -18.52 -9.08
N ALA A 93 7.86 -17.98 -8.50
CA ALA A 93 7.78 -17.63 -7.08
C ALA A 93 6.51 -18.16 -6.44
N LEU A 94 6.56 -18.38 -5.13
CA LEU A 94 5.45 -18.91 -4.35
C LEU A 94 5.13 -17.95 -3.20
N LEU A 95 3.88 -17.50 -3.14
CA LEU A 95 3.35 -16.71 -2.03
C LEU A 95 2.53 -17.60 -1.10
N ASN A 96 3.06 -17.85 0.08
CA ASN A 96 2.38 -18.55 1.15
C ASN A 96 1.81 -17.56 2.16
N GLY A 97 0.61 -17.83 2.64
CA GLY A 97 -0.04 -17.04 3.69
C GLY A 97 -0.72 -17.93 4.73
N GLU A 98 -0.68 -17.48 5.98
CA GLU A 98 -1.35 -18.10 7.10
C GLU A 98 -2.02 -17.00 7.95
N VAL A 99 -3.35 -17.02 8.06
CA VAL A 99 -4.07 -16.13 8.98
C VAL A 99 -4.04 -16.77 10.36
N THR A 100 -3.36 -16.11 11.30
CA THR A 100 -3.09 -16.64 12.64
C THR A 100 -4.11 -16.19 13.67
N ALA A 101 -4.65 -14.96 13.53
CA ALA A 101 -5.64 -14.44 14.48
C ALA A 101 -6.56 -13.41 13.81
N VAL A 102 -7.81 -13.38 14.29
CA VAL A 102 -8.77 -12.30 14.04
C VAL A 102 -9.38 -11.91 15.38
N THR A 103 -9.32 -10.64 15.72
CA THR A 103 -9.90 -10.09 16.94
C THR A 103 -10.84 -8.93 16.63
N ILE A 104 -11.91 -8.81 17.40
CA ILE A 104 -12.88 -7.74 17.28
C ILE A 104 -13.03 -7.10 18.66
N THR A 105 -12.83 -5.78 18.72
CA THR A 105 -12.87 -5.03 19.96
C THR A 105 -13.80 -3.84 19.80
N PRO A 106 -14.82 -3.67 20.67
CA PRO A 106 -15.62 -2.45 20.67
C PRO A 106 -14.75 -1.23 20.98
N ALA A 107 -14.90 -0.18 20.19
CA ALA A 107 -14.11 1.06 20.32
C ALA A 107 -14.93 2.25 20.82
N SER A 108 -16.25 2.25 20.58
CA SER A 108 -17.15 3.27 21.10
C SER A 108 -18.56 2.72 21.30
N PHE A 109 -19.30 3.38 22.19
CA PHE A 109 -20.65 2.97 22.58
C PHE A 109 -21.63 4.14 22.41
N THR A 110 -22.88 3.81 22.12
CA THR A 110 -24.01 4.76 22.13
C THR A 110 -24.40 5.11 23.57
N THR A 111 -25.32 6.10 23.72
CA THR A 111 -25.93 6.44 25.01
C THR A 111 -26.72 5.30 25.63
N GLN A 112 -27.15 4.31 24.84
CA GLN A 112 -27.83 3.09 25.28
C GLN A 112 -26.85 1.94 25.60
N ASN A 113 -25.55 2.22 25.69
CA ASN A 113 -24.49 1.24 25.94
C ASN A 113 -24.34 0.15 24.87
N LEU A 114 -24.78 0.44 23.64
CA LEU A 114 -24.58 -0.45 22.49
C LEU A 114 -23.30 -0.05 21.75
N ALA A 115 -22.48 -1.02 21.38
CA ALA A 115 -21.28 -0.74 20.62
C ALA A 115 -21.64 -0.20 19.22
N SER A 116 -21.11 0.98 18.88
CA SER A 116 -21.35 1.67 17.62
C SER A 116 -20.14 1.60 16.68
N ARG A 117 -18.94 1.43 17.23
CA ARG A 117 -17.70 1.26 16.46
C ARG A 117 -16.92 0.08 17.00
N TYR A 118 -16.29 -0.65 16.10
CA TYR A 118 -15.41 -1.77 16.39
C TYR A 118 -14.06 -1.58 15.72
N VAL A 119 -13.02 -2.12 16.33
CA VAL A 119 -11.71 -2.33 15.70
C VAL A 119 -11.59 -3.80 15.38
N ILE A 120 -11.47 -4.13 14.10
CA ILE A 120 -11.17 -5.47 13.61
C ILE A 120 -9.67 -5.53 13.36
N THR A 121 -9.00 -6.50 13.96
CA THR A 121 -7.57 -6.75 13.75
C THR A 121 -7.40 -8.17 13.21
N MET A 122 -6.73 -8.28 12.06
CA MET A 122 -6.31 -9.55 11.47
C MET A 122 -4.80 -9.65 11.49
N THR A 123 -4.26 -10.76 11.97
CA THR A 123 -2.83 -11.06 11.98
C THR A 123 -2.56 -12.23 11.05
N ALA A 124 -1.56 -12.09 10.21
CA ALA A 124 -1.17 -13.14 9.28
C ALA A 124 0.36 -13.23 9.15
N ARG A 125 0.85 -14.42 8.84
CA ARG A 125 2.21 -14.68 8.39
C ARG A 125 2.20 -14.79 6.88
N ILE A 126 3.08 -14.07 6.20
CA ILE A 126 3.16 -14.07 4.74
C ILE A 126 4.62 -14.24 4.34
N GLU A 127 4.87 -15.13 3.38
CA GLU A 127 6.18 -15.38 2.81
C GLU A 127 6.08 -15.44 1.28
N LEU A 128 6.93 -14.68 0.59
CA LEU A 128 7.17 -14.80 -0.84
C LEU A 128 8.55 -15.42 -1.06
N ARG A 129 8.59 -16.59 -1.69
CA ARG A 129 9.78 -17.37 -1.96
C ARG A 129 10.04 -17.52 -3.44
N ASP A 130 11.24 -17.26 -3.87
CA ASP A 130 11.75 -17.64 -5.19
C ASP A 130 11.99 -19.16 -5.22
N LEU A 131 11.36 -19.86 -6.16
CA LEU A 131 11.51 -21.30 -6.30
C LEU A 131 12.69 -21.70 -7.18
N ARG A 132 13.25 -20.77 -7.98
CA ARG A 132 14.46 -21.03 -8.78
C ARG A 132 15.72 -21.03 -7.94
N GLU A 133 15.85 -19.98 -7.11
CA GLU A 133 17.01 -19.81 -6.23
C GLU A 133 16.78 -20.39 -4.82
N ASN A 134 15.56 -20.86 -4.54
CA ASN A 134 15.10 -21.31 -3.22
C ASN A 134 15.38 -20.27 -2.11
N LYS A 135 15.13 -19.01 -2.41
CA LYS A 135 15.41 -17.87 -1.55
C LYS A 135 14.11 -17.18 -1.12
N VAL A 136 14.05 -16.79 0.15
CA VAL A 136 12.98 -15.90 0.61
C VAL A 136 13.24 -14.50 0.04
N LEU A 137 12.30 -14.00 -0.74
CA LEU A 137 12.34 -12.66 -1.33
C LEU A 137 11.77 -11.63 -0.37
N TRP A 138 10.67 -11.98 0.27
CA TRP A 138 9.98 -11.14 1.24
C TRP A 138 9.26 -12.01 2.26
N GLU A 139 9.35 -11.62 3.52
CA GLU A 139 8.56 -12.26 4.57
C GLU A 139 8.14 -11.24 5.63
N ASN A 140 6.99 -11.49 6.21
CA ASN A 140 6.56 -10.83 7.41
C ASN A 140 5.86 -11.87 8.31
N PRO A 141 6.46 -12.23 9.45
CA PRO A 141 5.94 -13.27 10.32
C PRO A 141 4.66 -12.85 11.07
N ALA A 142 4.36 -11.56 11.12
CA ALA A 142 3.21 -11.02 11.85
C ALA A 142 2.70 -9.72 11.21
N VAL A 143 2.19 -9.80 9.98
CA VAL A 143 1.46 -8.70 9.36
C VAL A 143 0.21 -8.44 10.19
N MET A 144 0.12 -7.26 10.78
CA MET A 144 -1.05 -6.83 11.53
C MET A 144 -1.83 -5.82 10.70
N PHE A 145 -3.03 -6.19 10.31
CA PHE A 145 -3.97 -5.31 9.63
C PHE A 145 -5.08 -4.92 10.60
N ARG A 146 -5.32 -3.61 10.72
CA ARG A 146 -6.33 -3.06 11.62
C ARG A 146 -7.26 -2.15 10.83
N GLN A 147 -8.57 -2.31 11.05
CA GLN A 147 -9.60 -1.50 10.42
C GLN A 147 -10.69 -1.14 11.41
N ASP A 148 -11.10 0.13 11.38
CA ASP A 148 -12.27 0.60 12.10
C ASP A 148 -13.52 0.24 11.30
N TYR A 149 -14.51 -0.24 12.02
CA TYR A 149 -15.80 -0.62 11.48
C TYR A 149 -16.92 0.05 12.26
N GLU A 150 -17.79 0.78 11.57
CA GLU A 150 -18.98 1.36 12.16
C GLU A 150 -20.17 0.42 11.96
N ALA A 151 -20.76 -0.03 13.07
CA ALA A 151 -21.95 -0.86 13.01
C ALA A 151 -23.17 -0.01 12.60
N THR A 152 -23.88 -0.45 11.58
CA THR A 152 -25.10 0.25 11.04
C THR A 152 -26.25 0.32 12.07
N SER A 153 -26.23 -0.56 13.07
CA SER A 153 -27.12 -0.56 14.23
C SER A 153 -26.32 -0.94 15.47
N GLY A 154 -26.59 -0.28 16.60
CA GLY A 154 -25.90 -0.56 17.84
C GLY A 154 -25.95 -2.06 18.19
N ARG A 155 -24.80 -2.62 18.52
CA ARG A 155 -24.66 -4.05 18.86
C ARG A 155 -24.31 -4.22 20.33
N ASN A 156 -24.69 -5.34 20.90
CA ASN A 156 -24.45 -5.67 22.33
C ASN A 156 -22.98 -6.02 22.63
N GLY A 157 -22.01 -5.25 22.08
CA GLY A 157 -20.58 -5.44 22.34
C GLY A 157 -20.03 -6.79 21.88
N GLN A 158 -20.60 -7.36 20.80
CA GLN A 158 -20.18 -8.66 20.26
C GLN A 158 -18.71 -8.67 19.86
N THR A 159 -17.92 -9.48 20.54
CA THR A 159 -16.47 -9.62 20.31
C THR A 159 -16.08 -10.97 19.70
N ASP A 160 -17.01 -11.93 19.64
CA ASP A 160 -16.76 -13.18 18.95
C ASP A 160 -16.72 -12.95 17.42
N PRO A 161 -15.58 -13.22 16.74
CA PRO A 161 -15.44 -13.01 15.31
C PRO A 161 -16.45 -13.79 14.47
N VAL A 162 -16.77 -15.02 14.86
CA VAL A 162 -17.72 -15.87 14.12
C VAL A 162 -19.09 -15.23 14.10
N ALA A 163 -19.64 -14.92 15.29
CA ALA A 163 -20.95 -14.31 15.41
C ALA A 163 -21.00 -12.91 14.77
N PHE A 164 -19.90 -12.15 14.83
CA PHE A 164 -19.81 -10.84 14.21
C PHE A 164 -19.95 -10.94 12.69
N PHE A 165 -19.16 -11.78 12.04
CA PHE A 165 -19.16 -11.90 10.58
C PHE A 165 -20.36 -12.66 10.03
N GLN A 166 -21.02 -13.50 10.83
CA GLN A 166 -22.31 -14.08 10.46
C GLN A 166 -23.40 -13.00 10.34
N GLN A 167 -23.34 -11.97 11.19
CA GLN A 167 -24.27 -10.83 11.12
C GLN A 167 -23.90 -9.82 10.04
N ASP A 168 -22.62 -9.74 9.66
CA ASP A 168 -22.13 -8.78 8.66
C ASP A 168 -21.02 -9.38 7.79
N ALA A 169 -21.44 -10.15 6.80
CA ALA A 169 -20.51 -10.71 5.81
C ALA A 169 -19.79 -9.63 4.99
N SER A 170 -20.40 -8.44 4.83
CA SER A 170 -19.80 -7.33 4.10
C SER A 170 -18.58 -6.76 4.82
N ALA A 171 -18.54 -6.83 6.15
CA ALA A 171 -17.37 -6.43 6.93
C ALA A 171 -16.17 -7.34 6.65
N LEU A 172 -16.41 -8.66 6.56
CA LEU A 172 -15.38 -9.64 6.23
C LEU A 172 -14.83 -9.42 4.81
N GLU A 173 -15.70 -9.14 3.87
CA GLU A 173 -15.31 -8.89 2.48
C GLU A 173 -14.45 -7.61 2.35
N ARG A 174 -14.87 -6.51 2.96
CA ARG A 174 -14.11 -5.26 2.98
C ARG A 174 -12.74 -5.44 3.63
N MET A 175 -12.72 -6.05 4.82
CA MET A 175 -11.47 -6.35 5.53
C MET A 175 -10.52 -7.19 4.66
N SER A 176 -11.02 -8.24 4.01
CA SER A 176 -10.19 -9.10 3.14
C SER A 176 -9.66 -8.36 1.91
N THR A 177 -10.44 -7.43 1.35
CA THR A 177 -10.04 -6.60 0.20
C THR A 177 -8.94 -5.62 0.59
N ASP A 178 -9.10 -4.91 1.70
CA ASP A 178 -8.12 -3.91 2.16
C ASP A 178 -6.84 -4.58 2.68
N PHE A 179 -6.95 -5.73 3.32
CA PHE A 179 -5.82 -6.57 3.70
C PHE A 179 -5.01 -7.01 2.48
N ALA A 180 -5.67 -7.51 1.43
CA ALA A 180 -5.01 -7.93 0.19
C ALA A 180 -4.26 -6.77 -0.46
N ARG A 181 -4.88 -5.60 -0.54
CA ARG A 181 -4.25 -4.39 -1.07
C ARG A 181 -3.00 -4.01 -0.28
N THR A 182 -3.09 -4.02 1.05
CA THR A 182 -1.98 -3.68 1.94
C THR A 182 -0.81 -4.63 1.76
N ILE A 183 -1.06 -5.95 1.72
CA ILE A 183 0.00 -6.95 1.55
C ILE A 183 0.66 -6.86 0.17
N VAL A 184 -0.14 -6.79 -0.89
CA VAL A 184 0.40 -6.73 -2.25
C VAL A 184 1.22 -5.47 -2.46
N SER A 185 0.76 -4.33 -1.95
CA SER A 185 1.56 -3.10 -1.97
C SER A 185 2.85 -3.26 -1.19
N ALA A 186 2.81 -3.78 0.03
CA ALA A 186 4.01 -3.98 0.86
C ALA A 186 5.04 -4.92 0.20
N ILE A 187 4.58 -5.98 -0.48
CA ILE A 187 5.46 -6.89 -1.23
C ILE A 187 6.09 -6.17 -2.42
N LEU A 188 5.29 -5.47 -3.23
CA LEU A 188 5.77 -4.84 -4.46
C LEU A 188 6.61 -3.58 -4.22
N GLU A 189 6.44 -2.90 -3.08
CA GLU A 189 7.22 -1.73 -2.68
C GLU A 189 8.55 -2.08 -2.01
N ALA A 190 8.75 -3.35 -1.66
CA ALA A 190 9.99 -3.83 -1.04
C ALA A 190 11.16 -4.01 -2.03
N PHE A 191 10.89 -3.84 -3.36
CA PHE A 191 11.87 -4.07 -4.44
C PHE A 191 12.14 -2.83 -5.31
#